data_cd90ea37620ccfc46611a32b0d200372
#
_entry.id   cd90ea37620ccfc46611a32b0d200372
#
_cell.length_a   1.000
_cell.length_b   1.000
_cell.length_c   1.000
_cell.angle_alpha   90.00
_cell.angle_beta   90.00
_cell.angle_gamma   90.00
#
_symmetry.space_group_name_H-M   'P 1'
#
loop_
_entity.id
_entity.type
_entity.pdbx_description
1 polymer ?
#
loop_
_entity_poly.entity_id
_entity_poly.type
_entity_poly.pdbx_seq_one_letter_code
_entity_poly.pdbx_strand_id
1 'polypeptide(L)'
;MTHEEVDWLLREESRQTVLKYLDERPERLALRLGGGGALLATQLKYLQRARTKLPSYYRARCILPPLAFEQASSEAVAAEKRYGGALCIDLTCGLGVDSAHFSKSFDRVIAVERDPVTARVAAVNFSLLGISNIEVVNDSAEHFI
;
A
#
# COMPACT_ATOMS: atom_id res chain seq x y z
N MET A 1 0.32 -2.76 12.09
CA MET A 1 0.10 -4.03 11.36
C MET A 1 1.31 -4.94 11.55
N THR A 2 1.09 -6.22 11.68
CA THR A 2 2.13 -7.24 11.84
C THR A 2 2.33 -8.03 10.56
N HIS A 3 3.44 -8.78 10.45
CA HIS A 3 3.65 -9.71 9.34
C HIS A 3 2.55 -10.77 9.24
N GLU A 4 2.07 -11.27 10.38
CA GLU A 4 0.98 -12.24 10.43
C GLU A 4 -0.34 -11.65 9.89
N GLU A 5 -0.62 -10.41 10.22
CA GLU A 5 -1.79 -9.70 9.69
C GLU A 5 -1.68 -9.48 8.18
N VAL A 6 -0.48 -9.17 7.68
CA VAL A 6 -0.23 -9.10 6.23
C VAL A 6 -0.49 -10.45 5.58
N ASP A 7 0.02 -11.54 6.14
CA ASP A 7 -0.22 -12.90 5.64
C ASP A 7 -1.71 -13.23 5.59
N TRP A 8 -2.43 -12.87 6.65
CA TRP A 8 -3.88 -13.08 6.72
C TRP A 8 -4.61 -12.32 5.60
N LEU A 9 -4.28 -11.03 5.41
CA LEU A 9 -4.91 -10.19 4.38
C LEU A 9 -4.59 -10.66 2.96
N LEU A 10 -3.46 -11.33 2.75
CA LEU A 10 -3.06 -11.87 1.45
C LEU A 10 -3.70 -13.21 1.10
N ARG A 11 -4.34 -13.88 2.06
CA ARG A 11 -5.06 -15.13 1.76
C ARG A 11 -6.19 -14.87 0.78
N GLU A 12 -6.38 -15.80 -0.16
CA GLU A 12 -7.42 -15.69 -1.16
C GLU A 12 -8.81 -15.52 -0.54
N GLU A 13 -9.11 -16.26 0.53
CA GLU A 13 -10.36 -16.13 1.27
C GLU A 13 -10.59 -14.72 1.81
N SER A 14 -9.55 -14.11 2.40
CA SER A 14 -9.62 -12.75 2.93
C SER A 14 -9.87 -11.74 1.81
N ARG A 15 -9.15 -11.88 0.71
CA ARG A 15 -9.29 -11.00 -0.46
C ARG A 15 -10.69 -11.11 -1.06
N GLN A 16 -11.22 -12.32 -1.22
CA GLN A 16 -12.57 -12.55 -1.72
C GLN A 16 -13.64 -11.99 -0.77
N THR A 17 -13.44 -12.13 0.54
CA THR A 17 -14.35 -11.58 1.53
C THR A 17 -14.41 -10.05 1.44
N VAL A 18 -13.26 -9.39 1.38
CA VAL A 18 -13.20 -7.92 1.25
C VAL A 18 -13.89 -7.47 -0.04
N LEU A 19 -13.66 -8.17 -1.16
CA LEU A 19 -14.31 -7.88 -2.44
C LEU A 19 -15.85 -7.96 -2.34
N LYS A 20 -16.34 -8.98 -1.65
CA LYS A 20 -17.79 -9.19 -1.48
C LYS A 20 -18.47 -8.04 -0.72
N TYR A 21 -17.73 -7.40 0.20
CA TYR A 21 -18.27 -6.35 1.08
C TYR A 21 -17.84 -4.93 0.68
N LEU A 22 -17.29 -4.73 -0.53
CA LEU A 22 -16.73 -3.43 -0.94
C LEU A 22 -17.68 -2.23 -0.82
N ASP A 23 -18.97 -2.46 -0.99
CA ASP A 23 -19.97 -1.40 -0.92
C ASP A 23 -20.78 -1.40 0.38
N GLU A 24 -20.42 -2.25 1.33
CA GLU A 24 -21.07 -2.36 2.62
C GLU A 24 -20.31 -1.60 3.71
N ARG A 25 -20.98 -1.37 4.85
CA ARG A 25 -20.35 -0.76 6.02
C ARG A 25 -19.33 -1.74 6.63
N PRO A 26 -18.11 -1.28 6.92
CA PRO A 26 -17.09 -2.15 7.53
C PRO A 26 -17.53 -2.81 8.84
N GLU A 27 -18.36 -2.14 9.64
CA GLU A 27 -18.88 -2.65 10.90
C GLU A 27 -19.70 -3.94 10.71
N ARG A 28 -20.39 -4.07 9.61
CA ARG A 28 -21.13 -5.32 9.27
C ARG A 28 -20.21 -6.51 9.11
N LEU A 29 -19.08 -6.28 8.47
CA LEU A 29 -18.08 -7.33 8.27
C LEU A 29 -17.48 -7.79 9.61
N ALA A 30 -17.14 -6.83 10.48
CA ALA A 30 -16.62 -7.13 11.82
C ALA A 30 -17.61 -7.98 12.63
N LEU A 31 -18.89 -7.66 12.59
CA LEU A 31 -19.92 -8.39 13.33
C LEU A 31 -20.18 -9.81 12.78
N ARG A 32 -20.09 -10.00 11.47
CA ARG A 32 -20.40 -11.31 10.85
C ARG A 32 -19.30 -12.34 11.03
N LEU A 33 -18.04 -11.93 11.03
CA LEU A 33 -16.91 -12.86 10.95
C LEU A 33 -16.30 -13.26 12.30
N GLY A 34 -16.65 -12.58 13.40
CA GLY A 34 -16.04 -12.87 14.70
C GLY A 34 -14.53 -12.67 14.67
N GLY A 35 -13.75 -13.69 15.03
CA GLY A 35 -12.29 -13.63 15.03
C GLY A 35 -11.72 -13.28 13.64
N GLY A 36 -10.82 -12.29 13.56
CA GLY A 36 -10.27 -11.79 12.30
C GLY A 36 -11.16 -10.81 11.56
N GLY A 37 -12.43 -10.68 11.94
CA GLY A 37 -13.37 -9.75 11.31
C GLY A 37 -12.96 -8.29 11.46
N ALA A 38 -12.37 -7.92 12.58
CA ALA A 38 -11.88 -6.56 12.82
C ALA A 38 -10.76 -6.16 11.84
N LEU A 39 -9.83 -7.07 11.55
CA LEU A 39 -8.75 -6.82 10.59
C LEU A 39 -9.29 -6.61 9.18
N LEU A 40 -10.20 -7.49 8.74
CA LEU A 40 -10.83 -7.37 7.41
C LEU A 40 -11.69 -6.11 7.31
N ALA A 41 -12.40 -5.76 8.36
CA ALA A 41 -13.20 -4.53 8.41
C ALA A 41 -12.33 -3.28 8.31
N THR A 42 -11.17 -3.28 8.95
CA THR A 42 -10.19 -2.19 8.86
C THR A 42 -9.65 -2.08 7.42
N GLN A 43 -9.26 -3.19 6.83
CA GLN A 43 -8.81 -3.23 5.44
C GLN A 43 -9.90 -2.70 4.49
N LEU A 44 -11.13 -3.13 4.67
CA LEU A 44 -12.27 -2.67 3.88
C LEU A 44 -12.49 -1.16 4.02
N LYS A 45 -12.45 -0.63 5.25
CA LYS A 45 -12.58 0.80 5.51
C LYS A 45 -11.55 1.62 4.73
N TYR A 46 -10.28 1.20 4.77
CA TYR A 46 -9.21 1.95 4.09
C TYR A 46 -9.27 1.77 2.57
N LEU A 47 -9.69 0.62 2.07
CA LEU A 47 -9.98 0.47 0.64
C LEU A 47 -11.10 1.40 0.17
N GLN A 48 -12.16 1.53 0.94
CA GLN A 48 -13.23 2.48 0.60
C GLN A 48 -12.72 3.92 0.56
N ARG A 49 -11.89 4.32 1.51
CA ARG A 49 -11.25 5.64 1.51
C ARG A 49 -10.28 5.81 0.34
N ALA A 50 -9.64 4.74 -0.08
CA ALA A 50 -8.71 4.75 -1.21
C ALA A 50 -9.39 5.04 -2.55
N ARG A 51 -10.68 4.84 -2.69
CA ARG A 51 -11.42 5.21 -3.92
C ARG A 51 -11.11 6.63 -4.38
N THR A 52 -11.00 7.55 -3.43
CA THR A 52 -10.73 8.97 -3.71
C THR A 52 -9.25 9.31 -3.59
N LYS A 53 -8.60 8.90 -2.51
CA LYS A 53 -7.21 9.27 -2.22
C LYS A 53 -6.21 8.51 -3.09
N LEU A 54 -6.42 7.22 -3.28
CA LEU A 54 -5.50 6.30 -3.96
C LEU A 54 -6.25 5.37 -4.91
N PRO A 55 -6.84 5.90 -6.01
CA PRO A 55 -7.69 5.11 -6.90
C PRO A 55 -6.97 3.91 -7.54
N SER A 56 -5.69 4.01 -7.85
CA SER A 56 -4.92 2.87 -8.38
C SER A 56 -4.76 1.77 -7.35
N TYR A 57 -4.47 2.13 -6.10
CA TYR A 57 -4.37 1.19 -4.99
C TYR A 57 -5.71 0.51 -4.70
N TYR A 58 -6.80 1.27 -4.79
CA TYR A 58 -8.14 0.72 -4.68
C TYR A 58 -8.41 -0.34 -5.76
N ARG A 59 -8.14 -0.02 -7.02
CA ARG A 59 -8.34 -0.97 -8.13
C ARG A 59 -7.51 -2.23 -8.01
N ALA A 60 -6.27 -2.10 -7.54
CA ALA A 60 -5.37 -3.24 -7.33
C ALA A 60 -5.63 -4.01 -6.04
N ARG A 61 -6.55 -3.54 -5.20
CA ARG A 61 -6.83 -4.14 -3.88
C ARG A 61 -5.59 -4.25 -3.02
N CYS A 62 -4.81 -3.18 -2.96
CA CYS A 62 -3.59 -3.11 -2.17
C CYS A 62 -3.87 -3.28 -0.67
N ILE A 63 -2.86 -3.73 0.06
CA ILE A 63 -2.89 -3.77 1.52
C ILE A 63 -2.66 -2.35 2.05
N LEU A 64 -3.54 -1.89 2.93
CA LEU A 64 -3.56 -0.50 3.38
C LEU A 64 -3.47 -0.40 4.92
N PRO A 65 -2.25 -0.49 5.50
CA PRO A 65 -2.06 -0.26 6.92
C PRO A 65 -2.53 1.16 7.29
N PRO A 66 -3.32 1.31 8.36
CA PRO A 66 -3.92 2.60 8.71
C PRO A 66 -2.94 3.76 8.80
N LEU A 67 -1.85 3.59 9.55
CA LEU A 67 -0.88 4.67 9.73
C LEU A 67 -0.19 5.05 8.41
N ALA A 68 0.25 4.05 7.64
CA ALA A 68 0.90 4.29 6.36
C ALA A 68 -0.06 4.99 5.37
N PHE A 69 -1.33 4.61 5.38
CA PHE A 69 -2.36 5.27 4.55
C PHE A 69 -2.56 6.74 4.96
N GLU A 70 -2.67 7.01 6.25
CA GLU A 70 -2.86 8.38 6.75
C GLU A 70 -1.66 9.29 6.42
N GLN A 71 -0.45 8.75 6.46
CA GLN A 71 0.78 9.48 6.16
C GLN A 71 1.07 9.61 4.67
N ALA A 72 0.43 8.82 3.82
CA ALA A 72 0.68 8.85 2.38
C ALA A 72 0.13 10.11 1.72
N SER A 73 0.83 10.60 0.70
CA SER A 73 0.29 11.59 -0.22
C SER A 73 -0.85 10.96 -1.05
N SER A 74 -1.81 11.77 -1.49
CA SER A 74 -2.77 11.32 -2.49
C SER A 74 -2.09 11.11 -3.85
N GLU A 75 -2.66 10.27 -4.69
CA GLU A 75 -2.16 10.12 -6.07
C GLU A 75 -2.21 11.45 -6.84
N ALA A 76 -3.22 12.28 -6.57
CA ALA A 76 -3.33 13.58 -7.21
C ALA A 76 -2.17 14.50 -6.83
N VAL A 77 -1.76 14.51 -5.56
CA VAL A 77 -0.59 15.29 -5.09
C VAL A 77 0.70 14.74 -5.66
N ALA A 78 0.87 13.40 -5.67
CA ALA A 78 2.04 12.77 -6.26
C ALA A 78 2.17 13.10 -7.75
N ALA A 79 1.07 13.15 -8.48
CA ALA A 79 1.04 13.45 -9.92
C ALA A 79 1.55 14.86 -10.28
N GLU A 80 1.58 15.79 -9.33
CA GLU A 80 2.14 17.12 -9.52
C GLU A 80 3.67 17.13 -9.57
N LYS A 81 4.31 16.08 -9.07
CA LYS A 81 5.77 15.94 -9.06
C LYS A 81 6.25 15.42 -10.42
N ARG A 82 6.77 16.32 -11.25
CA ARG A 82 7.14 16.02 -12.64
C ARG A 82 8.65 15.90 -12.78
N TYR A 83 9.19 14.80 -12.31
CA TYR A 83 10.61 14.47 -12.43
C TYR A 83 10.78 13.17 -13.21
N GLY A 84 11.91 13.03 -13.88
CA GLY A 84 12.23 11.81 -14.62
C GLY A 84 13.73 11.68 -14.81
N GLY A 85 14.17 10.51 -15.19
CA GLY A 85 15.58 10.20 -15.42
C GLY A 85 15.91 8.71 -15.29
N ALA A 86 17.18 8.41 -15.08
CA ALA A 86 17.66 7.04 -14.98
C ALA A 86 17.36 6.41 -13.62
N LEU A 87 17.56 7.15 -12.53
CA LEU A 87 17.44 6.63 -11.16
C LEU A 87 16.77 7.64 -10.25
N CYS A 88 15.77 7.17 -9.50
CA CYS A 88 15.16 7.88 -8.39
C CYS A 88 15.39 7.09 -7.10
N ILE A 89 15.73 7.78 -6.03
CA ILE A 89 15.85 7.19 -4.69
C ILE A 89 14.84 7.89 -3.79
N ASP A 90 13.86 7.14 -3.30
CA ASP A 90 12.87 7.60 -2.32
C ASP A 90 13.32 7.13 -0.94
N LEU A 91 13.78 8.05 -0.11
CA LEU A 91 14.35 7.75 1.21
C LEU A 91 13.30 7.49 2.29
N THR A 92 12.03 7.75 2.01
CA THR A 92 10.92 7.60 2.96
C THR A 92 9.70 7.02 2.28
N CYS A 93 9.84 5.80 1.80
CA CYS A 93 8.85 5.15 0.94
C CYS A 93 7.44 5.12 1.54
N GLY A 94 7.29 4.70 2.80
CA GLY A 94 5.98 4.49 3.40
C GLY A 94 5.14 3.53 2.56
N LEU A 95 3.92 3.95 2.22
CA LEU A 95 3.02 3.17 1.37
C LEU A 95 3.46 3.13 -0.11
N GLY A 96 4.41 3.97 -0.49
CA GLY A 96 5.02 3.94 -1.82
C GLY A 96 4.30 4.73 -2.91
N VAL A 97 3.42 5.66 -2.55
CA VAL A 97 2.63 6.43 -3.54
C VAL A 97 3.53 7.27 -4.44
N ASP A 98 4.50 7.99 -3.87
CA ASP A 98 5.45 8.78 -4.65
C ASP A 98 6.35 7.88 -5.50
N SER A 99 6.87 6.78 -4.93
CA SER A 99 7.68 5.81 -5.66
C SER A 99 6.91 5.21 -6.84
N ALA A 100 5.64 4.84 -6.64
CA ALA A 100 4.78 4.33 -7.70
C ALA A 100 4.58 5.37 -8.82
N HIS A 101 4.41 6.64 -8.46
CA HIS A 101 4.32 7.71 -9.44
C HIS A 101 5.64 7.86 -10.22
N PHE A 102 6.78 7.92 -9.54
CA PHE A 102 8.08 8.07 -10.18
C PHE A 102 8.49 6.87 -11.03
N SER A 103 7.95 5.67 -10.76
CA SER A 103 8.23 4.49 -11.57
C SER A 103 7.82 4.66 -13.03
N LYS A 104 6.93 5.60 -13.34
CA LYS A 104 6.45 5.88 -14.69
C LYS A 104 7.42 6.76 -15.49
N SER A 105 8.27 7.52 -14.82
CA SER A 105 9.14 8.52 -15.44
C SER A 105 10.64 8.29 -15.18
N PHE A 106 10.99 7.36 -14.29
CA PHE A 106 12.36 6.93 -14.05
C PHE A 106 12.57 5.49 -14.53
N ASP A 107 13.75 5.19 -15.03
CA ASP A 107 14.09 3.83 -15.47
C ASP A 107 14.10 2.86 -14.28
N ARG A 108 14.56 3.35 -13.13
CA ARG A 108 14.64 2.57 -11.88
C ARG A 108 14.34 3.46 -10.68
N VAL A 109 13.61 2.90 -9.73
CA VAL A 109 13.34 3.53 -8.43
C VAL A 109 13.85 2.62 -7.31
N ILE A 110 14.56 3.20 -6.36
CA ILE A 110 14.93 2.54 -5.09
C ILE A 110 14.08 3.20 -4.00
N ALA A 111 13.26 2.41 -3.33
CA ALA A 111 12.37 2.86 -2.27
C ALA A 111 12.87 2.35 -0.92
N VAL A 112 13.31 3.26 -0.06
CA VAL A 112 13.88 2.95 1.25
C VAL A 112 12.81 3.10 2.33
N GLU A 113 12.63 2.08 3.15
CA GLU A 113 11.67 2.09 4.27
C GLU A 113 12.27 1.37 5.48
N ARG A 114 12.29 2.07 6.61
CA ARG A 114 12.91 1.55 7.83
C ARG A 114 12.07 0.49 8.55
N ASP A 115 10.74 0.63 8.51
CA ASP A 115 9.86 -0.34 9.16
C ASP A 115 9.72 -1.59 8.30
N PRO A 116 10.10 -2.79 8.81
CA PRO A 116 10.12 -4.00 8.01
C PRO A 116 8.73 -4.43 7.50
N VAL A 117 7.68 -4.21 8.28
CA VAL A 117 6.32 -4.55 7.86
C VAL A 117 5.86 -3.61 6.75
N THR A 118 6.08 -2.31 6.91
CA THR A 118 5.73 -1.31 5.90
C THR A 118 6.53 -1.53 4.60
N ALA A 119 7.82 -1.85 4.71
CA ALA A 119 8.64 -2.20 3.53
C ALA A 119 8.07 -3.41 2.78
N ARG A 120 7.68 -4.46 3.51
CA ARG A 120 7.05 -5.64 2.94
C ARG A 120 5.73 -5.29 2.24
N VAL A 121 4.88 -4.51 2.90
CA VAL A 121 3.60 -4.07 2.33
C VAL A 121 3.82 -3.27 1.05
N ALA A 122 4.77 -2.35 1.03
CA ALA A 122 5.11 -1.59 -0.17
C ALA A 122 5.51 -2.51 -1.33
N ALA A 123 6.38 -3.49 -1.08
CA ALA A 123 6.81 -4.44 -2.09
C ALA A 123 5.64 -5.29 -2.64
N VAL A 124 4.76 -5.77 -1.77
CA VAL A 124 3.54 -6.50 -2.16
C VAL A 124 2.64 -5.61 -3.01
N ASN A 125 2.42 -4.37 -2.58
CA ASN A 125 1.56 -3.45 -3.30
C ASN A 125 2.11 -3.08 -4.68
N PHE A 126 3.42 -2.88 -4.81
CA PHE A 126 4.03 -2.65 -6.13
C PHE A 126 3.79 -3.84 -7.07
N SER A 127 3.89 -5.05 -6.56
CA SER A 127 3.56 -6.25 -7.33
C SER A 127 2.10 -6.27 -7.75
N LEU A 128 1.18 -5.97 -6.83
CA LEU A 128 -0.26 -5.89 -7.13
C LEU A 128 -0.59 -4.79 -8.15
N LEU A 129 0.15 -3.68 -8.11
CA LEU A 129 0.02 -2.58 -9.07
C LEU A 129 0.65 -2.87 -10.43
N GLY A 130 1.35 -3.99 -10.57
CA GLY A 130 2.03 -4.36 -11.82
C GLY A 130 3.31 -3.56 -12.08
N ILE A 131 3.93 -3.00 -11.04
CA ILE A 131 5.15 -2.20 -11.15
C ILE A 131 6.36 -3.12 -10.96
N SER A 132 7.30 -3.12 -11.91
CA SER A 132 8.47 -4.01 -11.90
C SER A 132 9.82 -3.31 -11.76
N ASN A 133 9.86 -1.98 -11.81
CA ASN A 133 11.10 -1.19 -11.77
C ASN A 133 11.34 -0.48 -10.43
N ILE A 134 10.70 -0.92 -9.36
CA ILE A 134 10.94 -0.44 -8.00
C ILE A 134 11.59 -1.54 -7.18
N GLU A 135 12.73 -1.23 -6.57
CA GLU A 135 13.39 -2.08 -5.57
C GLU A 135 13.11 -1.48 -4.18
N VAL A 136 12.52 -2.28 -3.29
CA VAL A 136 12.30 -1.87 -1.90
C VAL A 136 13.48 -2.32 -1.05
N VAL A 137 14.05 -1.38 -0.29
CA VAL A 137 15.16 -1.62 0.62
C VAL A 137 14.69 -1.34 2.04
N ASN A 138 14.75 -2.35 2.90
CA ASN A 138 14.43 -2.18 4.32
C ASN A 138 15.65 -1.65 5.07
N ASP A 139 15.74 -0.35 5.17
CA ASP A 139 16.84 0.34 5.84
C ASP A 139 16.38 1.73 6.30
N SER A 140 17.19 2.38 7.14
CA SER A 140 16.99 3.79 7.45
C SER A 140 17.62 4.68 6.37
N ALA A 141 17.08 5.87 6.19
CA ALA A 141 17.63 6.84 5.25
C ALA A 141 19.09 7.17 5.58
N GLU A 142 19.38 7.32 6.87
CA GLU A 142 20.74 7.68 7.36
C GLU A 142 21.76 6.58 7.09
N HIS A 143 21.35 5.32 7.23
CA HIS A 143 22.24 4.18 6.99
C HIS A 143 22.42 3.91 5.49
N PHE A 144 21.37 4.10 4.71
CA PHE A 144 21.39 3.86 3.25
C PHE A 144 22.31 4.86 2.52
N ILE A 145 22.33 6.12 2.97
CA ILE A 145 23.21 7.14 2.42
C ILE A 145 24.65 6.91 2.89
#